data_f2bea25bdae07f3286ce8688f85432fc
#
_entry.id   f2bea25bdae07f3286ce8688f85432fc
#
_cell.length_a   1.000
_cell.length_b   1.000
_cell.length_c   1.000
_cell.angle_alpha   90.00
_cell.angle_beta   90.00
_cell.angle_gamma   90.00
#
_symmetry.space_group_name_H-M   'P 1'
#
loop_
_entity.id
_entity.type
_entity.pdbx_description
1 polymer ?
#
loop_
_entity_poly.entity_id
_entity_poly.type
_entity_poly.pdbx_seq_one_letter_code
_entity_poly.pdbx_strand_id
1 'polypeptide(L)'
;MTRLASDHAHRVVGLYGDPTVSWSILLEAELGVAAPEPEKLRARLAAAVQQYPHLGAVPDIEQVTDLPSTRDHFASAPYERGAPLLRVAVGEPTLLVAAHHGALDGLGLLSVLGILLDVPVSSGARGIGERAGGKPFALSALQRLAEALFAPPGRIAPDRAVPDAGDVFCARHEPRLRLGAAGFVSAAVAATESWNRAHGARTARVVAALGASWRSGAAPEPVHDSAFFRLRLRPGVDAAAVLAAQPPEPDFPARSSRLARLGTRLLASRLGSTFLVSNLGVVSTGDSVRWLAFYPAASGRSGVAFGVATTGDVTTVTVRARRRDFDAAAAERLLEEFRAAVHEASASPRST
;
A
#
# COMPACT_ATOMS: atom_id res chain seq x y z
N MET A 1 17.30 -9.37 20.10
CA MET A 1 16.23 -9.74 19.13
C MET A 1 15.73 -8.52 18.34
N THR A 2 15.36 -7.42 18.95
CA THR A 2 14.79 -6.20 18.32
C THR A 2 15.69 -5.62 17.20
N ARG A 3 17.01 -5.59 17.38
CA ARG A 3 17.94 -5.12 16.34
C ARG A 3 17.94 -6.02 15.09
N LEU A 4 17.78 -7.33 15.27
CA LEU A 4 17.73 -8.28 14.15
C LEU A 4 16.42 -8.13 13.36
N ALA A 5 15.28 -7.84 14.03
CA ALA A 5 14.00 -7.58 13.41
C ALA A 5 14.07 -6.32 12.52
N SER A 6 14.60 -5.22 13.06
CA SER A 6 14.79 -3.98 12.29
C SER A 6 15.74 -4.17 11.10
N ASP A 7 16.86 -4.87 11.28
CA ASP A 7 17.80 -5.14 10.18
C ASP A 7 17.15 -6.04 9.10
N HIS A 8 16.29 -6.97 9.48
CA HIS A 8 15.52 -7.79 8.53
C HIS A 8 14.54 -6.95 7.72
N ALA A 9 13.68 -6.17 8.39
CA ALA A 9 12.69 -5.32 7.76
C ALA A 9 13.33 -4.31 6.78
N HIS A 10 14.43 -3.66 7.18
CA HIS A 10 15.17 -2.75 6.32
C HIS A 10 15.80 -3.46 5.11
N ARG A 11 16.25 -4.71 5.26
CA ARG A 11 16.77 -5.48 4.11
C ARG A 11 15.67 -5.82 3.12
N VAL A 12 14.51 -6.22 3.59
CA VAL A 12 13.36 -6.55 2.74
C VAL A 12 13.00 -5.38 1.84
N VAL A 13 12.80 -4.18 2.40
CA VAL A 13 12.42 -3.00 1.62
C VAL A 13 13.60 -2.30 0.94
N GLY A 14 14.79 -2.37 1.51
CA GLY A 14 16.00 -1.80 0.91
C GLY A 14 16.36 -2.39 -0.44
N LEU A 15 15.88 -3.58 -0.75
CA LEU A 15 16.01 -4.23 -2.05
C LEU A 15 15.08 -3.63 -3.12
N TYR A 16 14.03 -2.93 -2.74
CA TYR A 16 13.15 -2.20 -3.66
C TYR A 16 13.79 -0.89 -4.17
N GLY A 17 14.90 -0.46 -3.58
CA GLY A 17 15.86 0.46 -4.18
C GLY A 17 15.46 1.93 -4.25
N ASP A 18 14.30 2.34 -3.76
CA ASP A 18 13.92 3.75 -3.71
C ASP A 18 14.17 4.33 -2.31
N PRO A 19 15.29 5.07 -2.11
CA PRO A 19 15.61 5.65 -0.81
C PRO A 19 14.67 6.80 -0.41
N THR A 20 13.81 7.24 -1.32
CA THR A 20 12.86 8.35 -1.07
C THR A 20 11.51 7.86 -0.58
N VAL A 21 11.29 6.54 -0.49
CA VAL A 21 10.06 5.95 0.05
C VAL A 21 10.26 5.68 1.53
N SER A 22 9.35 6.17 2.34
CA SER A 22 9.41 5.95 3.81
C SER A 22 9.11 4.51 4.23
N TRP A 23 8.60 3.67 3.34
CA TRP A 23 8.23 2.27 3.59
C TRP A 23 7.31 2.06 4.80
N SER A 24 6.59 3.09 5.20
CA SER A 24 5.52 2.99 6.18
C SER A 24 4.22 2.69 5.45
N ILE A 25 3.47 1.69 5.89
CA ILE A 25 2.08 1.44 5.50
C ILE A 25 1.18 1.81 6.67
N LEU A 26 0.00 2.36 6.38
CA LEU A 26 -0.89 2.87 7.41
C LEU A 26 -2.31 2.32 7.24
N LEU A 27 -2.94 2.11 8.37
CA LEU A 27 -4.35 1.74 8.48
C LEU A 27 -5.01 2.68 9.48
N GLU A 28 -6.06 3.34 9.05
CA GLU A 28 -6.90 4.22 9.87
C GLU A 28 -8.27 3.57 10.01
N ALA A 29 -8.71 3.34 11.23
CA ALA A 29 -9.94 2.64 11.54
C ALA A 29 -10.85 3.53 12.38
N GLU A 30 -12.03 3.90 11.88
CA GLU A 30 -13.06 4.48 12.72
C GLU A 30 -13.77 3.38 13.48
N LEU A 31 -13.74 3.51 14.80
CA LEU A 31 -14.31 2.51 15.69
C LEU A 31 -15.82 2.68 15.83
N GLY A 32 -16.53 1.56 15.82
CA GLY A 32 -17.97 1.50 16.13
C GLY A 32 -18.25 1.49 17.63
N VAL A 33 -17.20 1.30 18.43
CA VAL A 33 -17.21 1.22 19.89
C VAL A 33 -16.13 2.16 20.43
N ALA A 34 -16.15 2.43 21.75
CA ALA A 34 -15.11 3.21 22.38
C ALA A 34 -13.72 2.55 22.19
N ALA A 35 -12.70 3.36 21.94
CA ALA A 35 -11.33 2.87 21.84
C ALA A 35 -10.91 2.19 23.15
N PRO A 36 -10.18 1.06 23.09
CA PRO A 36 -9.61 0.48 24.30
C PRO A 36 -8.60 1.41 24.94
N GLU A 37 -8.53 1.38 26.27
CA GLU A 37 -7.55 2.15 27.03
C GLU A 37 -6.10 1.91 26.56
N PRO A 38 -5.23 2.93 26.54
CA PRO A 38 -3.85 2.81 26.04
C PRO A 38 -3.05 1.69 26.71
N GLU A 39 -3.25 1.47 28.01
CA GLU A 39 -2.59 0.39 28.76
C GLU A 39 -2.99 -1.00 28.25
N LYS A 40 -4.28 -1.18 27.89
CA LYS A 40 -4.77 -2.43 27.31
C LYS A 40 -4.19 -2.64 25.92
N LEU A 41 -4.16 -1.61 25.08
CA LEU A 41 -3.54 -1.66 23.76
C LEU A 41 -2.05 -2.03 23.86
N ARG A 42 -1.33 -1.40 24.78
CA ARG A 42 0.09 -1.69 25.02
C ARG A 42 0.33 -3.11 25.51
N ALA A 43 -0.50 -3.60 26.43
CA ALA A 43 -0.39 -4.97 26.93
C ALA A 43 -0.61 -6.01 25.81
N ARG A 44 -1.60 -5.80 24.94
CA ARG A 44 -1.86 -6.65 23.79
C ARG A 44 -0.71 -6.65 22.78
N LEU A 45 -0.14 -5.47 22.50
CA LEU A 45 1.04 -5.35 21.64
C LEU A 45 2.28 -6.01 22.26
N ALA A 46 2.45 -5.91 23.59
CA ALA A 46 3.55 -6.59 24.27
C ALA A 46 3.47 -8.11 24.10
N ALA A 47 2.27 -8.69 24.26
CA ALA A 47 2.04 -10.11 24.02
C ALA A 47 2.30 -10.48 22.54
N ALA A 48 1.83 -9.64 21.59
CA ALA A 48 2.07 -9.85 20.17
C ALA A 48 3.56 -9.79 19.81
N VAL A 49 4.31 -8.81 20.31
CA VAL A 49 5.76 -8.70 20.09
C VAL A 49 6.53 -9.88 20.69
N GLN A 50 6.07 -10.41 21.83
CA GLN A 50 6.64 -11.62 22.41
C GLN A 50 6.44 -12.85 21.51
N GLN A 51 5.25 -12.99 20.94
CA GLN A 51 4.90 -14.08 20.00
C GLN A 51 5.55 -13.89 18.63
N TYR A 52 5.66 -12.64 18.16
CA TYR A 52 6.16 -12.26 16.85
C TYR A 52 7.36 -11.28 16.98
N PRO A 53 8.55 -11.78 17.35
CA PRO A 53 9.70 -10.90 17.65
C PRO A 53 10.20 -10.04 16.46
N HIS A 54 9.80 -10.37 15.24
CA HIS A 54 10.11 -9.58 14.04
C HIS A 54 9.38 -8.22 14.02
N LEU A 55 8.38 -8.01 14.87
CA LEU A 55 7.71 -6.71 15.03
C LEU A 55 8.59 -5.67 15.77
N GLY A 56 9.72 -6.08 16.32
CA GLY A 56 10.66 -5.17 16.96
C GLY A 56 10.38 -4.95 18.44
N ALA A 57 10.44 -3.71 18.91
CA ALA A 57 10.09 -3.32 20.28
C ALA A 57 8.58 -3.07 20.39
N VAL A 58 8.07 -3.09 21.62
CA VAL A 58 6.70 -2.66 21.92
C VAL A 58 6.60 -1.14 21.71
N PRO A 59 5.70 -0.64 20.86
CA PRO A 59 5.53 0.79 20.67
C PRO A 59 4.80 1.43 21.87
N ASP A 60 5.01 2.71 22.04
CA ASP A 60 4.13 3.54 22.87
C ASP A 60 2.81 3.78 22.12
N ILE A 61 1.74 4.00 22.89
CA ILE A 61 0.42 4.35 22.36
C ILE A 61 0.25 5.85 22.51
N GLU A 62 0.16 6.55 21.39
CA GLU A 62 -0.02 8.00 21.38
C GLU A 62 -1.50 8.35 21.47
N GLN A 63 -1.87 9.23 22.41
CA GLN A 63 -3.21 9.85 22.43
C GLN A 63 -3.11 11.20 21.72
N VAL A 64 -3.92 11.40 20.68
CA VAL A 64 -3.77 12.55 19.80
C VAL A 64 -5.10 13.24 19.52
N THR A 65 -5.04 14.56 19.33
CA THR A 65 -6.18 15.38 18.91
C THR A 65 -6.07 15.79 17.43
N ASP A 66 -4.86 15.75 16.86
CA ASP A 66 -4.59 16.03 15.44
C ASP A 66 -4.11 14.75 14.73
N LEU A 67 -5.07 13.96 14.30
CA LEU A 67 -4.83 12.71 13.58
C LEU A 67 -4.14 12.92 12.22
N PRO A 68 -4.49 13.92 11.39
CA PRO A 68 -3.79 14.21 10.16
C PRO A 68 -2.28 14.46 10.33
N SER A 69 -1.90 15.29 11.30
CA SER A 69 -0.49 15.55 11.60
C SER A 69 0.24 14.30 12.11
N THR A 70 -0.42 13.51 12.96
CA THR A 70 0.12 12.23 13.45
C THR A 70 0.32 11.23 12.31
N ARG A 71 -0.63 11.15 11.38
CA ARG A 71 -0.52 10.30 10.19
C ARG A 71 0.68 10.71 9.32
N ASP A 72 0.87 12.00 9.08
CA ASP A 72 2.01 12.53 8.35
C ASP A 72 3.34 12.19 9.06
N HIS A 73 3.38 12.33 10.38
CA HIS A 73 4.52 11.94 11.19
C HIS A 73 4.80 10.43 11.09
N PHE A 74 3.80 9.57 11.28
CA PHE A 74 3.94 8.12 11.21
C PHE A 74 4.40 7.64 9.82
N ALA A 75 3.99 8.34 8.79
CA ALA A 75 4.38 8.03 7.43
C ALA A 75 5.81 8.45 7.10
N SER A 76 6.28 9.58 7.62
CA SER A 76 7.55 10.21 7.23
C SER A 76 8.70 9.92 8.19
N ALA A 77 8.43 9.74 9.48
CA ALA A 77 9.46 9.50 10.48
C ALA A 77 10.22 8.18 10.19
N PRO A 78 11.56 8.20 10.21
CA PRO A 78 12.35 7.01 9.95
C PRO A 78 12.14 5.95 11.04
N TYR A 79 12.26 4.70 10.67
CA TYR A 79 12.33 3.59 11.62
C TYR A 79 13.79 3.33 11.97
N GLU A 80 14.19 3.76 13.15
CA GLU A 80 15.56 3.59 13.62
C GLU A 80 15.86 2.14 13.99
N ARG A 81 17.15 1.78 14.01
CA ARG A 81 17.58 0.45 14.43
C ARG A 81 17.28 0.21 15.90
N GLY A 82 16.54 -0.86 16.17
CA GLY A 82 16.13 -1.23 17.52
C GLY A 82 14.87 -0.53 18.02
N ALA A 83 14.33 0.41 17.28
CA ALA A 83 13.04 1.02 17.55
C ALA A 83 11.87 0.06 17.21
N PRO A 84 10.65 0.36 17.71
CA PRO A 84 9.44 -0.31 17.28
C PRO A 84 9.26 -0.24 15.77
N LEU A 85 8.79 -1.32 15.16
CA LEU A 85 8.43 -1.35 13.73
C LEU A 85 6.92 -1.10 13.53
N LEU A 86 6.23 -0.84 14.63
CA LEU A 86 4.84 -0.43 14.70
C LEU A 86 4.75 0.97 15.34
N ARG A 87 3.73 1.71 14.98
CA ARG A 87 3.31 2.96 15.60
C ARG A 87 1.80 2.92 15.75
N VAL A 88 1.29 3.36 16.88
CA VAL A 88 -0.15 3.32 17.19
C VAL A 88 -0.56 4.63 17.84
N ALA A 89 -1.62 5.24 17.32
CA ALA A 89 -2.21 6.43 17.91
C ALA A 89 -3.73 6.26 18.05
N VAL A 90 -4.28 6.82 19.11
CA VAL A 90 -5.72 6.90 19.38
C VAL A 90 -6.13 8.36 19.30
N GLY A 91 -6.97 8.67 18.32
CA GLY A 91 -7.63 9.98 18.17
C GLY A 91 -9.13 9.73 18.05
N GLU A 92 -9.82 9.64 19.19
CA GLU A 92 -11.22 9.19 19.24
C GLU A 92 -12.12 9.87 18.19
N PRO A 93 -12.94 9.10 17.46
CA PRO A 93 -13.17 7.64 17.57
C PRO A 93 -12.23 6.77 16.71
N THR A 94 -11.09 7.29 16.29
CA THR A 94 -10.22 6.68 15.28
C THR A 94 -8.97 6.08 15.89
N LEU A 95 -8.61 4.88 15.45
CA LEU A 95 -7.35 4.20 15.73
C LEU A 95 -6.47 4.25 14.47
N LEU A 96 -5.26 4.81 14.59
CA LEU A 96 -4.25 4.84 13.54
C LEU A 96 -3.16 3.83 13.87
N VAL A 97 -2.90 2.92 12.93
CA VAL A 97 -1.82 1.93 13.02
C VAL A 97 -0.91 2.10 11.82
N ALA A 98 0.37 2.26 12.06
CA ALA A 98 1.39 2.27 11.02
C ALA A 98 2.43 1.20 11.28
N ALA A 99 2.99 0.63 10.22
CA ALA A 99 4.04 -0.36 10.31
C ALA A 99 5.11 -0.17 9.25
N HIS A 100 6.34 -0.55 9.59
CA HIS A 100 7.37 -0.71 8.58
C HIS A 100 7.00 -1.84 7.63
N HIS A 101 6.87 -1.54 6.34
CA HIS A 101 6.37 -2.52 5.34
C HIS A 101 7.22 -3.80 5.25
N GLY A 102 8.50 -3.74 5.60
CA GLY A 102 9.33 -4.95 5.66
C GLY A 102 9.07 -5.84 6.88
N ALA A 103 8.30 -5.39 7.87
CA ALA A 103 7.85 -6.19 9.01
C ALA A 103 6.46 -6.78 8.78
N LEU A 104 5.58 -6.01 8.14
CA LEU A 104 4.18 -6.38 7.89
C LEU A 104 3.77 -6.04 6.46
N ASP A 105 2.94 -6.87 5.87
CA ASP A 105 2.13 -6.51 4.71
C ASP A 105 0.76 -5.94 5.14
N GLY A 106 -0.12 -5.65 4.18
CA GLY A 106 -1.44 -5.10 4.47
C GLY A 106 -2.33 -6.05 5.30
N LEU A 107 -2.24 -7.35 5.07
CA LEU A 107 -2.97 -8.36 5.87
C LEU A 107 -2.35 -8.50 7.27
N GLY A 108 -1.03 -8.43 7.37
CA GLY A 108 -0.34 -8.39 8.65
C GLY A 108 -0.73 -7.16 9.49
N LEU A 109 -0.93 -6.01 8.84
CA LEU A 109 -1.41 -4.80 9.51
C LEU A 109 -2.86 -4.96 10.00
N LEU A 110 -3.74 -5.60 9.21
CA LEU A 110 -5.09 -5.97 9.66
C LEU A 110 -5.08 -6.92 10.86
N SER A 111 -4.17 -7.89 10.88
CA SER A 111 -4.01 -8.77 12.04
C SER A 111 -3.63 -8.00 13.30
N VAL A 112 -2.72 -7.03 13.20
CA VAL A 112 -2.37 -6.15 14.33
C VAL A 112 -3.59 -5.34 14.80
N LEU A 113 -4.43 -4.84 13.89
CA LEU A 113 -5.69 -4.19 14.27
C LEU A 113 -6.59 -5.13 15.07
N GLY A 114 -6.74 -6.39 14.64
CA GLY A 114 -7.52 -7.40 15.38
C GLY A 114 -6.96 -7.66 16.78
N ILE A 115 -5.64 -7.75 16.93
CA ILE A 115 -4.96 -7.89 18.22
C ILE A 115 -5.24 -6.68 19.11
N LEU A 116 -5.13 -5.46 18.59
CA LEU A 116 -5.39 -4.24 19.34
C LEU A 116 -6.84 -4.17 19.84
N LEU A 117 -7.79 -4.53 19.00
CA LEU A 117 -9.22 -4.48 19.35
C LEU A 117 -9.70 -5.72 20.11
N ASP A 118 -8.90 -6.80 20.14
CA ASP A 118 -9.28 -8.11 20.72
C ASP A 118 -10.50 -8.73 20.02
N VAL A 119 -10.48 -8.67 18.70
CA VAL A 119 -11.54 -9.23 17.86
C VAL A 119 -10.93 -10.05 16.73
N PRO A 120 -11.63 -11.10 16.28
CA PRO A 120 -11.23 -11.81 15.09
C PRO A 120 -11.33 -10.89 13.87
N VAL A 121 -10.29 -10.86 13.05
CA VAL A 121 -10.26 -10.13 11.78
C VAL A 121 -10.10 -11.12 10.65
N SER A 122 -10.85 -10.90 9.58
CA SER A 122 -10.66 -11.61 8.32
C SER A 122 -10.79 -10.66 7.14
N SER A 123 -10.26 -11.08 6.02
CA SER A 123 -10.36 -10.35 4.76
C SER A 123 -10.74 -11.31 3.63
N GLY A 124 -11.55 -10.83 2.68
CA GLY A 124 -11.88 -11.56 1.46
C GLY A 124 -10.74 -11.64 0.43
N ALA A 125 -9.53 -11.21 0.77
CA ALA A 125 -8.38 -11.36 -0.08
C ALA A 125 -8.03 -12.85 -0.23
N ARG A 126 -8.03 -13.33 -1.49
CA ARG A 126 -7.85 -14.78 -1.76
C ARG A 126 -6.41 -15.25 -1.65
N GLY A 127 -5.45 -14.34 -1.62
CA GLY A 127 -4.04 -14.68 -1.76
C GLY A 127 -3.68 -15.18 -3.17
N ILE A 128 -2.39 -15.33 -3.41
CA ILE A 128 -1.89 -15.83 -4.70
C ILE A 128 -1.86 -17.38 -4.71
N GLY A 129 -1.74 -17.98 -3.51
CA GLY A 129 -1.61 -19.42 -3.36
C GLY A 129 -0.34 -19.97 -4.05
N GLU A 130 -0.44 -21.20 -4.56
CA GLU A 130 0.66 -21.88 -5.25
C GLU A 130 0.81 -21.47 -6.73
N ARG A 131 0.50 -20.23 -7.10
CA ARG A 131 0.78 -19.80 -8.48
C ARG A 131 2.26 -20.04 -8.78
N ALA A 132 2.51 -20.82 -9.82
CA ALA A 132 3.85 -21.16 -10.25
C ALA A 132 4.74 -19.92 -10.30
N GLY A 133 5.88 -20.01 -9.64
CA GLY A 133 6.85 -18.94 -9.59
C GLY A 133 7.14 -18.43 -11.00
N GLY A 134 7.26 -17.11 -11.07
CA GLY A 134 7.55 -16.43 -12.32
C GLY A 134 8.96 -16.69 -12.81
N LYS A 135 9.41 -15.82 -13.67
CA LYS A 135 10.76 -15.82 -14.22
C LYS A 135 11.81 -15.73 -13.11
N PRO A 136 13.02 -16.29 -13.32
CA PRO A 136 14.15 -16.06 -12.41
C PRO A 136 14.37 -14.57 -12.17
N PHE A 137 14.75 -14.21 -10.94
CA PHE A 137 15.00 -12.81 -10.57
C PHE A 137 15.93 -12.08 -11.54
N ALA A 138 17.00 -12.73 -12.01
CA ALA A 138 17.95 -12.14 -12.93
C ALA A 138 17.28 -11.69 -14.25
N LEU A 139 16.37 -12.49 -14.77
CA LEU A 139 15.64 -12.17 -16.00
C LEU A 139 14.64 -11.02 -15.76
N SER A 140 13.94 -11.03 -14.63
CA SER A 140 13.07 -9.91 -14.24
C SER A 140 13.85 -8.62 -14.05
N ALA A 141 15.01 -8.67 -13.40
CA ALA A 141 15.89 -7.53 -13.21
C ALA A 141 16.41 -6.97 -14.55
N LEU A 142 16.82 -7.83 -15.47
CA LEU A 142 17.27 -7.43 -16.81
C LEU A 142 16.12 -6.78 -17.61
N GLN A 143 14.93 -7.34 -17.55
CA GLN A 143 13.74 -6.77 -18.20
C GLN A 143 13.41 -5.37 -17.63
N ARG A 144 13.47 -5.19 -16.30
CA ARG A 144 13.25 -3.89 -15.65
C ARG A 144 14.32 -2.88 -16.02
N LEU A 145 15.58 -3.31 -16.13
CA LEU A 145 16.68 -2.46 -16.58
C LEU A 145 16.47 -2.00 -18.01
N ALA A 146 16.17 -2.94 -18.93
CA ALA A 146 15.87 -2.61 -20.32
C ALA A 146 14.65 -1.67 -20.44
N GLU A 147 13.60 -1.93 -19.66
CA GLU A 147 12.44 -1.06 -19.59
C GLU A 147 12.81 0.35 -19.09
N ALA A 148 13.59 0.49 -18.02
CA ALA A 148 14.03 1.78 -17.50
C ALA A 148 14.89 2.55 -18.50
N LEU A 149 15.70 1.88 -19.30
CA LEU A 149 16.58 2.51 -20.28
C LEU A 149 15.83 2.92 -21.55
N PHE A 150 15.01 2.03 -22.12
CA PHE A 150 14.46 2.19 -23.46
C PHE A 150 12.97 2.53 -23.50
N ALA A 151 12.23 2.13 -22.46
CA ALA A 151 10.77 2.21 -22.45
C ALA A 151 10.20 2.43 -21.04
N PRO A 152 10.63 3.48 -20.32
CA PRO A 152 10.24 3.67 -18.94
C PRO A 152 8.71 3.77 -18.81
N PRO A 153 8.12 3.27 -17.69
CA PRO A 153 6.71 3.42 -17.41
C PRO A 153 6.24 4.86 -17.51
N GLY A 154 5.00 5.06 -17.91
CA GLY A 154 4.34 6.35 -17.88
C GLY A 154 4.37 6.95 -16.48
N ARG A 155 4.06 8.23 -16.37
CA ARG A 155 3.96 8.94 -15.10
C ARG A 155 2.60 9.62 -15.02
N ILE A 156 2.01 9.67 -13.83
CA ILE A 156 0.94 10.62 -13.53
C ILE A 156 1.57 12.01 -13.49
N ALA A 157 1.03 12.94 -14.23
CA ALA A 157 1.54 14.31 -14.32
C ALA A 157 1.58 14.93 -12.91
N PRO A 158 2.72 15.46 -12.46
CA PRO A 158 2.77 16.14 -11.18
C PRO A 158 1.95 17.43 -11.24
N ASP A 159 1.29 17.77 -10.13
CA ASP A 159 0.58 19.02 -9.95
C ASP A 159 0.79 19.50 -8.51
N ARG A 160 1.60 20.53 -8.35
CA ARG A 160 2.01 21.06 -7.06
C ARG A 160 2.29 22.54 -7.13
N ALA A 161 1.93 23.24 -6.07
CA ALA A 161 2.27 24.66 -5.91
C ALA A 161 3.69 24.85 -5.37
N VAL A 162 4.10 24.07 -4.37
CA VAL A 162 5.41 24.19 -3.70
C VAL A 162 5.99 22.78 -3.48
N PRO A 163 7.28 22.55 -3.80
CA PRO A 163 7.95 21.30 -3.47
C PRO A 163 8.09 21.17 -1.95
N ASP A 164 7.65 20.03 -1.40
CA ASP A 164 7.75 19.73 0.02
C ASP A 164 8.09 18.25 0.23
N ALA A 165 8.59 17.90 1.39
CA ALA A 165 8.87 16.53 1.79
C ALA A 165 7.62 15.84 2.36
N GLY A 166 7.64 14.52 2.41
CA GLY A 166 6.56 13.69 2.93
C GLY A 166 5.52 13.33 1.88
N ASP A 167 4.36 12.91 2.37
CA ASP A 167 3.25 12.44 1.55
C ASP A 167 1.97 13.23 1.87
N VAL A 168 1.03 13.21 0.93
CA VAL A 168 -0.35 13.65 1.11
C VAL A 168 -1.27 12.43 1.13
N PHE A 169 -2.36 12.52 1.89
CA PHE A 169 -3.29 11.43 2.14
C PHE A 169 -4.72 11.91 1.96
N CYS A 170 -5.46 11.23 1.13
CA CYS A 170 -6.87 11.51 0.89
C CYS A 170 -7.66 10.23 0.95
N ALA A 171 -8.89 10.29 1.47
CA ALA A 171 -9.81 9.16 1.53
C ALA A 171 -11.22 9.59 1.15
N ARG A 172 -11.99 8.66 0.58
CA ARG A 172 -13.43 8.78 0.35
C ARG A 172 -14.11 7.49 0.75
N HIS A 173 -15.24 7.65 1.40
CA HIS A 173 -16.12 6.55 1.78
C HIS A 173 -17.25 6.46 0.79
N GLU A 174 -17.41 5.28 0.20
CA GLU A 174 -18.41 5.00 -0.83
C GLU A 174 -19.32 3.87 -0.36
N PRO A 175 -20.57 3.78 -0.85
CA PRO A 175 -21.36 2.57 -0.70
C PRO A 175 -20.58 1.36 -1.21
N ARG A 176 -20.85 0.20 -0.64
CA ARG A 176 -20.12 -1.04 -0.97
C ARG A 176 -19.98 -1.27 -2.48
N LEU A 177 -18.76 -1.19 -2.95
CA LEU A 177 -18.41 -1.43 -4.34
C LEU A 177 -18.15 -2.92 -4.59
N ARG A 178 -18.64 -3.45 -5.72
CA ARG A 178 -18.48 -4.85 -6.08
C ARG A 178 -17.41 -5.03 -7.16
N LEU A 179 -16.22 -4.47 -6.90
CA LEU A 179 -15.06 -4.60 -7.79
C LEU A 179 -14.02 -5.54 -7.21
N GLY A 180 -13.43 -6.36 -8.08
CA GLY A 180 -12.21 -7.10 -7.75
C GLY A 180 -10.95 -6.24 -7.93
N ALA A 181 -9.80 -6.78 -7.55
CA ALA A 181 -8.51 -6.09 -7.66
C ALA A 181 -8.21 -5.58 -9.09
N ALA A 182 -8.53 -6.37 -10.12
CA ALA A 182 -8.37 -5.96 -11.52
C ALA A 182 -9.26 -4.77 -11.90
N GLY A 183 -10.49 -4.72 -11.38
CA GLY A 183 -11.40 -3.58 -11.59
C GLY A 183 -10.85 -2.29 -11.01
N PHE A 184 -10.29 -2.33 -9.80
CA PHE A 184 -9.63 -1.16 -9.21
C PHE A 184 -8.36 -0.75 -9.98
N VAL A 185 -7.62 -1.71 -10.55
CA VAL A 185 -6.49 -1.39 -11.44
C VAL A 185 -6.99 -0.71 -12.71
N SER A 186 -8.05 -1.20 -13.35
CA SER A 186 -8.64 -0.57 -14.53
C SER A 186 -9.12 0.85 -14.23
N ALA A 187 -9.78 1.06 -13.10
CA ALA A 187 -10.21 2.39 -12.65
C ALA A 187 -9.01 3.33 -12.42
N ALA A 188 -7.92 2.85 -11.81
CA ALA A 188 -6.72 3.64 -11.62
C ALA A 188 -6.01 4.01 -12.95
N VAL A 189 -6.09 3.12 -13.96
CA VAL A 189 -5.64 3.45 -15.33
C VAL A 189 -6.50 4.55 -15.92
N ALA A 190 -7.82 4.42 -15.90
CA ALA A 190 -8.75 5.42 -16.42
C ALA A 190 -8.58 6.79 -15.74
N ALA A 191 -8.46 6.80 -14.41
CA ALA A 191 -8.17 8.00 -13.64
C ALA A 191 -6.83 8.65 -14.06
N THR A 192 -5.79 7.83 -14.25
CA THR A 192 -4.49 8.31 -14.73
C THR A 192 -4.58 8.91 -16.12
N GLU A 193 -5.36 8.33 -17.02
CA GLU A 193 -5.57 8.83 -18.39
C GLU A 193 -6.35 10.15 -18.39
N SER A 194 -7.42 10.24 -17.60
CA SER A 194 -8.21 11.46 -17.43
C SER A 194 -7.34 12.59 -16.85
N TRP A 195 -6.65 12.31 -15.75
CA TRP A 195 -5.73 13.24 -15.11
C TRP A 195 -4.67 13.77 -16.06
N ASN A 196 -3.95 12.87 -16.74
CA ASN A 196 -2.87 13.25 -17.64
C ASN A 196 -3.38 14.09 -18.81
N ARG A 197 -4.55 13.75 -19.35
CA ARG A 197 -5.20 14.52 -20.42
C ARG A 197 -5.51 15.95 -19.97
N ALA A 198 -6.06 16.12 -18.77
CA ALA A 198 -6.35 17.42 -18.17
C ALA A 198 -5.08 18.27 -17.96
N HIS A 199 -3.93 17.62 -17.75
CA HIS A 199 -2.63 18.28 -17.59
C HIS A 199 -1.78 18.33 -18.86
N GLY A 200 -2.36 18.08 -20.05
CA GLY A 200 -1.64 18.11 -21.31
C GLY A 200 -0.55 17.04 -21.47
N ALA A 201 -0.56 16.02 -20.60
CA ALA A 201 0.41 14.93 -20.60
C ALA A 201 -0.12 13.70 -21.36
N ARG A 202 0.78 12.94 -21.98
CA ARG A 202 0.42 11.67 -22.64
C ARG A 202 0.53 10.51 -21.67
N THR A 203 -0.50 9.67 -21.63
CA THR A 203 -0.49 8.40 -20.91
C THR A 203 -0.03 7.28 -21.84
N ALA A 204 1.27 7.10 -21.96
CA ALA A 204 1.84 5.98 -22.67
C ALA A 204 2.41 4.96 -21.68
N ARG A 205 2.20 3.66 -21.92
CA ARG A 205 2.83 2.55 -21.15
C ARG A 205 2.53 2.61 -19.65
N VAL A 206 1.28 2.49 -19.29
CA VAL A 206 0.91 2.32 -17.88
C VAL A 206 1.43 0.98 -17.37
N VAL A 207 2.20 1.04 -16.29
CA VAL A 207 2.63 -0.14 -15.53
C VAL A 207 2.04 -0.02 -14.14
N ALA A 208 1.00 -0.78 -13.88
CA ALA A 208 0.40 -0.84 -12.55
C ALA A 208 1.13 -1.88 -11.69
N ALA A 209 1.56 -1.50 -10.50
CA ALA A 209 1.88 -2.47 -9.47
C ALA A 209 0.58 -2.82 -8.73
N LEU A 210 0.28 -4.11 -8.60
CA LEU A 210 -0.83 -4.59 -7.79
C LEU A 210 -0.24 -5.34 -6.59
N GLY A 211 -0.48 -4.81 -5.40
CA GLY A 211 -0.13 -5.47 -4.14
C GLY A 211 -1.03 -6.68 -3.90
N ALA A 212 -0.42 -7.79 -3.49
CA ALA A 212 -1.09 -9.04 -3.14
C ALA A 212 -0.38 -9.67 -1.94
N SER A 213 -0.92 -10.76 -1.42
CA SER A 213 -0.27 -11.61 -0.42
C SER A 213 -0.19 -13.04 -0.94
N TRP A 214 0.83 -13.78 -0.55
CA TRP A 214 0.89 -15.22 -0.78
C TRP A 214 -0.21 -15.96 -0.01
N ARG A 215 -0.60 -15.43 1.15
CA ARG A 215 -1.62 -15.98 2.04
C ARG A 215 -3.01 -15.45 1.71
N SER A 216 -4.03 -16.25 2.04
CA SER A 216 -5.41 -15.75 2.06
C SER A 216 -5.65 -14.84 3.27
N GLY A 217 -6.64 -13.95 3.15
CA GLY A 217 -7.05 -13.07 4.24
C GLY A 217 -8.00 -13.71 5.25
N ALA A 218 -8.32 -15.01 5.14
CA ALA A 218 -9.30 -15.65 6.00
C ALA A 218 -8.89 -15.65 7.49
N ALA A 219 -7.60 -15.81 7.76
CA ALA A 219 -7.03 -15.72 9.11
C ALA A 219 -5.65 -15.03 8.99
N PRO A 220 -5.60 -13.70 8.92
CA PRO A 220 -4.34 -13.01 8.75
C PRO A 220 -3.47 -13.09 10.01
N GLU A 221 -2.18 -13.25 9.80
CA GLU A 221 -1.17 -13.23 10.86
C GLU A 221 -0.31 -11.97 10.74
N PRO A 222 0.29 -11.47 11.82
CA PRO A 222 1.08 -10.25 11.81
C PRO A 222 2.49 -10.50 11.23
N VAL A 223 2.56 -10.85 9.94
CA VAL A 223 3.82 -11.11 9.22
C VAL A 223 3.84 -10.38 7.88
N HIS A 224 5.04 -10.31 7.29
CA HIS A 224 5.23 -9.83 5.93
C HIS A 224 5.27 -11.03 4.98
N ASP A 225 4.24 -11.15 4.16
CA ASP A 225 4.12 -12.21 3.15
C ASP A 225 3.55 -11.62 1.84
N SER A 226 4.03 -10.43 1.51
CA SER A 226 3.54 -9.72 0.33
C SER A 226 4.16 -10.24 -0.95
N ALA A 227 3.34 -10.23 -1.96
CA ALA A 227 3.72 -10.40 -3.34
C ALA A 227 3.21 -9.20 -4.15
N PHE A 228 3.65 -9.05 -5.37
CA PHE A 228 3.10 -8.05 -6.27
C PHE A 228 3.12 -8.53 -7.72
N PHE A 229 2.16 -8.02 -8.47
CA PHE A 229 2.11 -8.15 -9.91
C PHE A 229 2.51 -6.84 -10.55
N ARG A 230 3.13 -6.91 -11.69
CA ARG A 230 3.53 -5.75 -12.47
C ARG A 230 2.84 -5.79 -13.82
N LEU A 231 1.63 -5.21 -13.87
CA LEU A 231 0.74 -5.26 -15.03
C LEU A 231 1.13 -4.18 -16.04
N ARG A 232 1.48 -4.61 -17.26
CA ARG A 232 1.73 -3.69 -18.39
C ARG A 232 0.43 -3.50 -19.15
N LEU A 233 -0.17 -2.33 -18.98
CA LEU A 233 -1.49 -2.03 -19.52
C LEU A 233 -1.38 -1.04 -20.68
N ARG A 234 -2.20 -1.25 -21.67
CA ARG A 234 -2.43 -0.32 -22.79
C ARG A 234 -3.90 0.08 -22.76
N PRO A 235 -4.27 1.23 -23.36
CA PRO A 235 -5.67 1.58 -23.53
C PRO A 235 -6.49 0.44 -24.13
N GLY A 236 -7.64 0.12 -23.54
CA GLY A 236 -8.54 -0.95 -23.99
C GLY A 236 -8.13 -2.38 -23.63
N VAL A 237 -7.00 -2.59 -22.92
CA VAL A 237 -6.62 -3.93 -22.46
C VAL A 237 -7.31 -4.27 -21.14
N ASP A 238 -7.93 -5.44 -21.09
CA ASP A 238 -8.56 -5.94 -19.87
C ASP A 238 -7.50 -6.30 -18.81
N ALA A 239 -7.51 -5.56 -17.71
CA ALA A 239 -6.60 -5.79 -16.59
C ALA A 239 -6.82 -7.17 -15.93
N ALA A 240 -8.04 -7.74 -15.99
CA ALA A 240 -8.33 -9.05 -15.42
C ALA A 240 -7.66 -10.15 -16.24
N ALA A 241 -7.73 -10.07 -17.58
CA ALA A 241 -7.05 -11.02 -18.46
C ALA A 241 -5.51 -10.94 -18.29
N VAL A 242 -4.94 -9.72 -18.19
CA VAL A 242 -3.50 -9.54 -17.93
C VAL A 242 -3.11 -10.13 -16.56
N LEU A 243 -3.88 -9.86 -15.53
CA LEU A 243 -3.62 -10.39 -14.18
C LEU A 243 -3.71 -11.93 -14.13
N ALA A 244 -4.68 -12.51 -14.85
CA ALA A 244 -4.84 -13.97 -14.90
C ALA A 244 -3.66 -14.65 -15.60
N ALA A 245 -3.12 -14.04 -16.65
CA ALA A 245 -2.03 -14.60 -17.45
C ALA A 245 -0.63 -14.33 -16.87
N GLN A 246 -0.50 -13.35 -15.99
CA GLN A 246 0.81 -12.92 -15.50
C GLN A 246 1.18 -13.62 -14.18
N PRO A 247 2.38 -14.22 -14.07
CA PRO A 247 2.88 -14.70 -12.78
C PRO A 247 3.23 -13.52 -11.87
N PRO A 248 3.27 -13.75 -10.53
CA PRO A 248 3.78 -12.77 -9.61
C PRO A 248 5.25 -12.44 -9.89
N GLU A 249 5.67 -11.24 -9.55
CA GLU A 249 7.07 -10.87 -9.65
C GLU A 249 7.90 -11.68 -8.64
N PRO A 250 9.12 -12.08 -9.02
CA PRO A 250 9.96 -12.87 -8.14
C PRO A 250 10.40 -12.04 -6.92
N ASP A 251 10.58 -12.72 -5.80
CA ASP A 251 11.17 -12.15 -4.62
C ASP A 251 12.57 -11.60 -4.89
N PHE A 252 12.93 -10.56 -4.16
CA PHE A 252 14.26 -10.01 -4.26
C PHE A 252 15.29 -10.93 -3.57
N PRO A 253 16.51 -11.04 -4.12
CA PRO A 253 17.53 -11.83 -3.48
C PRO A 253 17.91 -11.21 -2.12
N ALA A 254 18.17 -12.05 -1.12
CA ALA A 254 18.55 -11.63 0.23
C ALA A 254 19.82 -10.76 0.28
N ARG A 255 20.61 -10.77 -0.80
CA ARG A 255 21.85 -9.98 -0.93
C ARG A 255 21.84 -9.22 -2.24
N SER A 256 22.04 -7.90 -2.20
CA SER A 256 22.25 -7.06 -3.37
C SER A 256 23.74 -6.72 -3.53
N SER A 257 24.24 -6.76 -4.76
CA SER A 257 25.60 -6.28 -5.05
C SER A 257 25.68 -4.76 -4.93
N ARG A 258 26.89 -4.21 -4.65
CA ARG A 258 27.13 -2.76 -4.62
C ARG A 258 26.79 -2.11 -5.97
N LEU A 259 27.08 -2.79 -7.08
CA LEU A 259 26.76 -2.33 -8.43
C LEU A 259 25.24 -2.27 -8.68
N ALA A 260 24.48 -3.28 -8.22
CA ALA A 260 23.02 -3.24 -8.32
C ALA A 260 22.43 -2.07 -7.55
N ARG A 261 22.91 -1.78 -6.35
CA ARG A 261 22.49 -0.61 -5.55
C ARG A 261 22.82 0.72 -6.21
N LEU A 262 24.00 0.84 -6.82
CA LEU A 262 24.36 2.05 -7.58
C LEU A 262 23.47 2.20 -8.81
N GLY A 263 23.27 1.13 -9.58
CA GLY A 263 22.41 1.14 -10.76
C GLY A 263 20.94 1.50 -10.41
N THR A 264 20.39 0.94 -9.32
CA THR A 264 19.03 1.30 -8.87
C THR A 264 18.93 2.77 -8.46
N ARG A 265 19.94 3.34 -7.80
CA ARG A 265 19.97 4.77 -7.46
C ARG A 265 20.01 5.67 -8.69
N LEU A 266 20.85 5.35 -9.67
CA LEU A 266 20.96 6.13 -10.92
C LEU A 266 19.69 6.07 -11.76
N LEU A 267 19.00 4.94 -11.74
CA LEU A 267 17.77 4.73 -12.51
C LEU A 267 16.49 4.90 -11.69
N ALA A 268 16.58 5.31 -10.43
CA ALA A 268 15.44 5.41 -9.51
C ALA A 268 14.25 6.19 -10.09
N SER A 269 14.53 7.28 -10.82
CA SER A 269 13.50 8.09 -11.49
C SER A 269 12.82 7.41 -12.70
N ARG A 270 13.38 6.31 -13.19
CA ARG A 270 12.91 5.56 -14.37
C ARG A 270 12.46 4.14 -14.04
N LEU A 271 12.90 3.61 -12.90
CA LEU A 271 12.47 2.33 -12.36
C LEU A 271 11.09 2.47 -11.67
N GLY A 272 10.46 1.34 -11.45
CA GLY A 272 9.20 1.27 -10.73
C GLY A 272 7.99 1.12 -11.64
N SER A 273 6.82 1.30 -11.07
CA SER A 273 5.51 1.31 -11.73
C SER A 273 5.02 2.74 -11.94
N THR A 274 4.00 2.92 -12.77
CA THR A 274 3.29 4.20 -12.88
C THR A 274 2.65 4.54 -11.56
N PHE A 275 1.93 3.59 -10.96
CA PHE A 275 1.30 3.69 -9.64
C PHE A 275 1.21 2.31 -8.99
N LEU A 276 0.83 2.29 -7.71
CA LEU A 276 0.51 1.08 -6.95
C LEU A 276 -1.00 1.05 -6.68
N VAL A 277 -1.62 -0.13 -6.78
CA VAL A 277 -2.95 -0.42 -6.24
C VAL A 277 -2.82 -1.50 -5.19
N SER A 278 -3.43 -1.33 -4.04
CA SER A 278 -3.50 -2.37 -3.01
C SER A 278 -4.90 -2.43 -2.43
N ASN A 279 -5.52 -3.61 -2.50
CA ASN A 279 -6.88 -3.85 -2.06
C ASN A 279 -6.88 -4.89 -0.94
N LEU A 280 -7.29 -4.50 0.25
CA LEU A 280 -7.44 -5.40 1.40
C LEU A 280 -8.69 -6.30 1.30
N GLY A 281 -9.54 -6.08 0.29
CA GLY A 281 -10.78 -6.84 0.12
C GLY A 281 -11.89 -6.42 1.09
N VAL A 282 -12.85 -7.31 1.29
CA VAL A 282 -13.91 -7.13 2.29
C VAL A 282 -13.38 -7.59 3.64
N VAL A 283 -13.21 -6.64 4.54
CA VAL A 283 -12.69 -6.87 5.89
C VAL A 283 -13.84 -7.05 6.86
N SER A 284 -13.79 -8.10 7.67
CA SER A 284 -14.71 -8.35 8.77
C SER A 284 -14.00 -8.16 10.10
N THR A 285 -14.56 -7.32 10.94
CA THR A 285 -14.12 -7.00 12.31
C THR A 285 -15.28 -7.05 13.29
N GLY A 286 -16.39 -7.71 12.92
CA GLY A 286 -17.66 -7.53 13.61
C GLY A 286 -18.10 -6.06 13.55
N ASP A 287 -18.76 -5.58 14.61
CA ASP A 287 -19.24 -4.20 14.73
C ASP A 287 -18.17 -3.23 15.30
N SER A 288 -16.94 -3.73 15.51
CA SER A 288 -15.89 -2.94 16.16
C SER A 288 -15.35 -1.80 15.29
N VAL A 289 -15.46 -1.91 13.98
CA VAL A 289 -14.94 -0.93 13.03
C VAL A 289 -16.04 -0.54 12.03
N ARG A 290 -16.28 0.75 11.88
CA ARG A 290 -17.24 1.32 10.92
C ARG A 290 -16.66 1.38 9.52
N TRP A 291 -15.44 1.90 9.40
CA TRP A 291 -14.71 1.94 8.15
C TRP A 291 -13.20 1.87 8.36
N LEU A 292 -12.50 1.46 7.31
CA LEU A 292 -11.04 1.35 7.25
C LEU A 292 -10.51 2.14 6.08
N ALA A 293 -9.55 3.02 6.31
CA ALA A 293 -8.75 3.64 5.26
C ALA A 293 -7.35 3.00 5.26
N PHE A 294 -6.97 2.38 4.16
CA PHE A 294 -5.66 1.78 3.99
C PHE A 294 -4.79 2.62 3.06
N TYR A 295 -3.62 3.01 3.53
CA TYR A 295 -2.66 3.82 2.76
C TYR A 295 -1.38 3.01 2.50
N PRO A 296 -1.27 2.37 1.32
CA PRO A 296 -0.02 1.73 0.91
C PRO A 296 1.11 2.75 0.77
N ALA A 297 2.36 2.28 0.78
CA ALA A 297 3.50 3.17 0.59
C ALA A 297 3.49 3.81 -0.80
N ALA A 298 3.61 5.14 -0.88
CA ALA A 298 3.68 5.89 -2.13
C ALA A 298 5.00 5.61 -2.84
N SER A 299 5.01 4.61 -3.70
CA SER A 299 6.18 4.09 -4.39
C SER A 299 6.08 4.25 -5.90
N GLY A 300 7.13 3.86 -6.60
CA GLY A 300 7.16 3.90 -8.05
C GLY A 300 7.42 5.29 -8.63
N ARG A 301 7.26 5.39 -9.95
CA ARG A 301 7.69 6.56 -10.72
C ARG A 301 6.85 7.81 -10.47
N SER A 302 5.56 7.65 -10.25
CA SER A 302 4.68 8.78 -9.94
C SER A 302 4.63 9.10 -8.44
N GLY A 303 5.10 8.16 -7.58
CA GLY A 303 4.95 8.31 -6.14
C GLY A 303 3.48 8.35 -5.70
N VAL A 304 2.62 7.58 -6.36
CA VAL A 304 1.18 7.50 -6.10
C VAL A 304 0.79 6.06 -5.79
N ALA A 305 0.03 5.88 -4.72
CA ALA A 305 -0.58 4.61 -4.36
C ALA A 305 -2.09 4.79 -4.11
N PHE A 306 -2.88 3.89 -4.65
CA PHE A 306 -4.31 3.77 -4.41
C PHE A 306 -4.54 2.61 -3.44
N GLY A 307 -5.20 2.89 -2.34
CA GLY A 307 -5.60 1.89 -1.35
C GLY A 307 -7.10 1.65 -1.41
N VAL A 308 -7.53 0.42 -1.10
CA VAL A 308 -8.93 0.06 -1.02
C VAL A 308 -9.15 -0.89 0.14
N ALA A 309 -10.20 -0.65 0.92
CA ALA A 309 -10.70 -1.58 1.94
C ALA A 309 -12.23 -1.47 1.98
N THR A 310 -12.92 -2.59 2.17
CA THR A 310 -14.38 -2.60 2.36
C THR A 310 -14.70 -3.16 3.73
N THR A 311 -15.50 -2.45 4.53
CA THR A 311 -15.95 -2.88 5.85
C THR A 311 -17.47 -2.72 5.90
N GLY A 312 -18.20 -3.80 6.15
CA GLY A 312 -19.66 -3.77 6.09
C GLY A 312 -20.16 -3.30 4.73
N ASP A 313 -20.91 -2.20 4.74
CA ASP A 313 -21.50 -1.59 3.54
C ASP A 313 -20.70 -0.37 3.03
N VAL A 314 -19.50 -0.14 3.56
CA VAL A 314 -18.64 0.98 3.18
C VAL A 314 -17.36 0.48 2.51
N THR A 315 -17.10 0.96 1.30
CA THR A 315 -15.78 0.84 0.64
C THR A 315 -15.06 2.17 0.78
N THR A 316 -13.89 2.13 1.37
CA THR A 316 -13.01 3.30 1.43
C THR A 316 -11.96 3.19 0.33
N VAL A 317 -11.89 4.22 -0.51
CA VAL A 317 -10.84 4.40 -1.50
C VAL A 317 -9.91 5.51 -1.04
N THR A 318 -8.60 5.29 -1.19
CA THR A 318 -7.58 6.23 -0.75
C THR A 318 -6.57 6.55 -1.84
N VAL A 319 -6.02 7.76 -1.76
CA VAL A 319 -4.80 8.15 -2.47
C VAL A 319 -3.76 8.55 -1.45
N ARG A 320 -2.56 8.00 -1.60
CA ARG A 320 -1.35 8.51 -0.97
C ARG A 320 -0.38 8.91 -2.07
N ALA A 321 0.04 10.17 -2.05
CA ALA A 321 0.93 10.71 -3.08
C ALA A 321 2.08 11.47 -2.45
N ARG A 322 3.25 11.47 -3.10
CA ARG A 322 4.41 12.24 -2.61
C ARG A 322 4.15 13.73 -2.73
N ARG A 323 4.31 14.45 -1.63
CA ARG A 323 4.08 15.91 -1.54
C ARG A 323 4.94 16.71 -2.51
N ARG A 324 6.12 16.21 -2.83
CA ARG A 324 6.99 16.83 -3.86
C ARG A 324 6.38 16.87 -5.27
N ASP A 325 5.42 15.99 -5.56
CA ASP A 325 4.80 15.85 -6.89
C ASP A 325 3.32 16.27 -6.89
N PHE A 326 2.65 16.24 -5.73
CA PHE A 326 1.23 16.56 -5.55
C PHE A 326 1.04 17.35 -4.26
N ASP A 327 0.36 18.49 -4.30
CA ASP A 327 -0.16 19.11 -3.09
C ASP A 327 -1.48 18.45 -2.65
N ALA A 328 -2.03 18.90 -1.53
CA ALA A 328 -3.25 18.32 -0.98
C ALA A 328 -4.45 18.47 -1.94
N ALA A 329 -4.59 19.61 -2.59
CA ALA A 329 -5.67 19.87 -3.53
C ALA A 329 -5.55 19.00 -4.80
N ALA A 330 -4.32 18.80 -5.29
CA ALA A 330 -4.05 17.93 -6.43
C ALA A 330 -4.35 16.47 -6.10
N ALA A 331 -3.94 16.00 -4.91
CA ALA A 331 -4.22 14.64 -4.47
C ALA A 331 -5.73 14.39 -4.30
N GLU A 332 -6.48 15.37 -3.79
CA GLU A 332 -7.94 15.32 -3.71
C GLU A 332 -8.59 15.21 -5.09
N ARG A 333 -8.16 16.04 -6.05
CA ARG A 333 -8.67 15.95 -7.43
C ARG A 333 -8.33 14.60 -8.08
N LEU A 334 -7.12 14.07 -7.86
CA LEU A 334 -6.76 12.75 -8.35
C LEU A 334 -7.61 11.63 -7.71
N LEU A 335 -7.94 11.76 -6.43
CA LEU A 335 -8.85 10.84 -5.76
C LEU A 335 -10.26 10.91 -6.36
N GLU A 336 -10.76 12.09 -6.71
CA GLU A 336 -12.07 12.23 -7.36
C GLU A 336 -12.09 11.61 -8.77
N GLU A 337 -11.01 11.74 -9.55
CA GLU A 337 -10.85 11.02 -10.82
C GLU A 337 -10.88 9.50 -10.62
N PHE A 338 -10.18 9.01 -9.60
CA PHE A 338 -10.19 7.58 -9.27
C PHE A 338 -11.57 7.11 -8.81
N ARG A 339 -12.26 7.88 -7.97
CA ARG A 339 -13.61 7.61 -7.51
C ARG A 339 -14.61 7.52 -8.67
N ALA A 340 -14.60 8.50 -9.57
CA ALA A 340 -15.45 8.51 -10.76
C ALA A 340 -15.22 7.25 -11.62
N ALA A 341 -13.96 6.91 -11.89
CA ALA A 341 -13.61 5.72 -12.67
C ALA A 341 -14.04 4.40 -11.97
N VAL A 342 -13.97 4.35 -10.65
CA VAL A 342 -14.45 3.20 -9.86
C VAL A 342 -15.96 3.02 -9.98
N HIS A 343 -16.73 4.11 -9.92
CA HIS A 343 -18.19 4.07 -10.11
C HIS A 343 -18.56 3.62 -11.52
N GLU A 344 -17.89 4.15 -12.55
CA GLU A 344 -18.09 3.73 -13.94
C GLU A 344 -17.83 2.24 -14.13
N ALA A 345 -16.69 1.76 -13.60
CA ALA A 345 -16.35 0.35 -13.65
C ALA A 345 -17.33 -0.56 -12.89
N SER A 346 -17.92 -0.05 -11.80
CA SER A 346 -18.92 -0.79 -11.01
C SER A 346 -20.28 -0.85 -11.69
N ALA A 347 -20.65 0.15 -12.48
CA ALA A 347 -21.92 0.24 -13.21
C ALA A 347 -21.90 -0.57 -14.51
N SER A 348 -20.72 -0.85 -15.07
CA SER A 348 -20.57 -1.62 -16.30
C SER A 348 -20.93 -3.10 -16.05
N PRO A 349 -21.86 -3.69 -16.82
CA PRO A 349 -22.18 -5.10 -16.69
C PRO A 349 -20.92 -5.93 -16.95
N ARG A 350 -20.64 -6.88 -16.06
CA ARG A 350 -19.54 -7.83 -16.27
C ARG A 350 -19.85 -8.61 -17.55
N SER A 351 -19.01 -8.47 -18.57
CA SER A 351 -18.97 -9.44 -19.65
C SER A 351 -18.61 -10.80 -19.05
N THR A 352 -19.63 -11.66 -18.94
CA THR A 352 -19.53 -13.07 -18.50
C THR A 352 -18.66 -13.87 -19.46
#